data_9d941214b3e151fa143ac0713d3aabcb
#
_entry.id   9d941214b3e151fa143ac0713d3aabcb
#
_cell.length_a   1.000
_cell.length_b   1.000
_cell.length_c   1.000
_cell.angle_alpha   90.00
_cell.angle_beta   90.00
_cell.angle_gamma   90.00
#
_symmetry.space_group_name_H-M   'P 1'
#
loop_
_entity.id
_entity.type
_entity.pdbx_description
1 polymer ?
#
loop_
_entity_poly.entity_id
_entity_poly.type
_entity_poly.pdbx_seq_one_letter_code
_entity_poly.pdbx_strand_id
1 'polypeptide(L)'
;NNATGWGATAVGKNVQVTKERSTGIGWDLTVDQSAATLVGYNSQVHANQGTGLGSTINITSAAQYGTGIGYQVDVSGKNAVAIGSSGDTGTHTAASATDAISIGTATVASGEAATAIGKKAAASESSATAIGNGATASKENTIAVGTSATATKTSATAIGNGANATDSFTVAIGNNATAGNTSAIAIGNNANVTGMTSVAIGNSTTATGSTSVVIGDGASSTVALGTALGRGAKANHQDSVALGASSETGAATSTSTMTIAGKSYTLAGGTAGGTVSIGSATKKRTLTNLAAGTVSATSTDAVNGSQLHAVVQAAESTATALTSVS
;
A
#
# COMPACT_ATOMS: atom_id res chain seq x y z
N ASN A 1 54.54 -6.95 3.67
CA ASN A 1 53.53 -7.98 4.02
C ASN A 1 53.86 -8.54 5.40
N ASN A 2 52.88 -8.69 6.21
CA ASN A 2 52.97 -9.20 7.56
C ASN A 2 51.90 -10.26 7.82
N ALA A 3 52.26 -11.54 7.91
CA ALA A 3 51.38 -12.64 8.26
C ALA A 3 51.86 -13.24 9.58
N THR A 4 51.23 -12.88 10.71
CA THR A 4 51.64 -13.31 12.06
C THR A 4 50.68 -14.32 12.71
N GLY A 5 49.45 -14.46 12.25
CA GLY A 5 48.53 -15.45 12.73
C GLY A 5 48.87 -16.89 12.26
N TRP A 6 48.54 -17.91 13.08
CA TRP A 6 48.67 -19.32 12.65
C TRP A 6 47.80 -19.60 11.43
N GLY A 7 48.37 -20.09 10.35
CA GLY A 7 47.69 -20.32 9.08
C GLY A 7 47.24 -19.03 8.36
N ALA A 8 47.84 -17.88 8.69
CA ALA A 8 47.58 -16.63 7.99
C ALA A 8 48.26 -16.57 6.61
N THR A 9 47.60 -15.97 5.64
CA THR A 9 48.11 -15.75 4.27
C THR A 9 48.10 -14.26 3.93
N ALA A 10 49.25 -13.67 3.57
CA ALA A 10 49.39 -12.28 3.14
C ALA A 10 50.13 -12.22 1.80
N VAL A 11 49.47 -11.86 0.69
CA VAL A 11 50.02 -11.78 -0.65
C VAL A 11 49.77 -10.39 -1.23
N GLY A 12 50.83 -9.73 -1.72
CA GLY A 12 50.72 -8.43 -2.38
C GLY A 12 51.68 -7.38 -1.83
N LYS A 13 51.26 -6.10 -1.75
CA LYS A 13 52.03 -5.00 -1.21
C LYS A 13 51.30 -4.37 -0.02
N ASN A 14 52.03 -4.14 1.11
CA ASN A 14 51.48 -3.56 2.33
C ASN A 14 50.27 -4.30 2.87
N VAL A 15 50.30 -5.65 2.88
CA VAL A 15 49.22 -6.50 3.38
C VAL A 15 49.55 -6.94 4.80
N GLN A 16 48.63 -6.68 5.74
CA GLN A 16 48.75 -7.06 7.14
C GLN A 16 47.65 -8.06 7.51
N VAL A 17 48.05 -9.27 7.91
CA VAL A 17 47.17 -10.34 8.38
C VAL A 17 47.64 -10.83 9.74
N THR A 18 47.02 -10.40 10.81
CA THR A 18 47.57 -10.55 12.17
C THR A 18 46.90 -11.67 12.99
N LYS A 19 45.81 -12.24 12.50
CA LYS A 19 45.06 -13.30 13.21
C LYS A 19 45.01 -14.63 12.44
N GLU A 20 44.67 -15.67 13.19
CA GLU A 20 44.70 -17.05 12.69
C GLU A 20 43.69 -17.33 11.56
N ARG A 21 44.08 -18.22 10.64
CA ARG A 21 43.21 -18.69 9.55
C ARG A 21 42.65 -17.59 8.65
N SER A 22 43.33 -16.45 8.58
CA SER A 22 42.86 -15.29 7.83
C SER A 22 43.67 -15.11 6.55
N THR A 23 43.07 -14.54 5.52
CA THR A 23 43.64 -14.34 4.21
C THR A 23 43.54 -12.90 3.74
N GLY A 24 44.64 -12.28 3.34
CA GLY A 24 44.70 -10.96 2.69
C GLY A 24 45.46 -11.05 1.36
N ILE A 25 44.85 -10.71 0.24
CA ILE A 25 45.48 -10.72 -1.11
C ILE A 25 45.22 -9.38 -1.80
N GLY A 26 46.27 -8.60 -2.06
CA GLY A 26 46.13 -7.33 -2.77
C GLY A 26 47.10 -6.24 -2.33
N TRP A 27 46.63 -5.00 -2.20
CA TRP A 27 47.47 -3.84 -1.85
C TRP A 27 46.78 -2.98 -0.78
N ASP A 28 47.52 -2.53 0.24
CA ASP A 28 47.08 -1.74 1.37
C ASP A 28 45.88 -2.39 2.10
N LEU A 29 46.07 -3.62 2.60
CA LEU A 29 45.02 -4.39 3.26
C LEU A 29 45.32 -4.59 4.74
N THR A 30 44.28 -4.52 5.57
CA THR A 30 44.31 -4.86 6.99
C THR A 30 43.28 -5.96 7.28
N VAL A 31 43.72 -7.09 7.82
CA VAL A 31 42.91 -8.20 8.32
C VAL A 31 43.40 -8.55 9.70
N ASP A 32 42.69 -8.12 10.72
CA ASP A 32 43.10 -8.23 12.13
C ASP A 32 42.18 -9.07 13.01
N GLN A 33 41.30 -9.87 12.38
CA GLN A 33 40.39 -10.80 13.05
C GLN A 33 40.52 -12.22 12.47
N SER A 34 40.08 -13.24 13.27
CA SER A 34 40.25 -14.66 12.93
C SER A 34 39.29 -15.12 11.83
N ALA A 35 39.77 -16.04 10.99
CA ALA A 35 39.01 -16.65 9.90
C ALA A 35 38.41 -15.64 8.87
N ALA A 36 38.98 -14.46 8.80
CA ALA A 36 38.52 -13.40 7.90
C ALA A 36 39.23 -13.48 6.54
N THR A 37 38.57 -13.05 5.48
CA THR A 37 39.09 -13.03 4.10
C THR A 37 38.96 -11.64 3.49
N LEU A 38 40.02 -11.11 2.92
CA LEU A 38 40.02 -9.84 2.22
C LEU A 38 40.84 -9.93 0.92
N VAL A 39 40.22 -9.64 -0.20
CA VAL A 39 40.87 -9.57 -1.49
C VAL A 39 40.60 -8.22 -2.14
N GLY A 40 41.65 -7.44 -2.45
CA GLY A 40 41.38 -6.17 -3.12
C GLY A 40 42.44 -5.08 -2.88
N TYR A 41 41.98 -3.83 -2.79
CA TYR A 41 42.78 -2.64 -2.67
C TYR A 41 42.24 -1.69 -1.59
N ASN A 42 43.11 -1.11 -0.76
CA ASN A 42 42.82 -0.10 0.25
C ASN A 42 41.58 -0.46 1.13
N SER A 43 41.61 -1.64 1.70
CA SER A 43 40.44 -2.22 2.38
C SER A 43 40.81 -2.81 3.74
N GLN A 44 39.80 -2.95 4.62
CA GLN A 44 39.98 -3.48 5.95
C GLN A 44 38.85 -4.40 6.41
N VAL A 45 39.22 -5.47 7.11
CA VAL A 45 38.29 -6.38 7.78
C VAL A 45 38.69 -6.51 9.24
N HIS A 46 37.88 -5.90 10.10
CA HIS A 46 38.03 -5.91 11.57
C HIS A 46 37.00 -6.83 12.25
N ALA A 47 36.35 -7.70 11.49
CA ALA A 47 35.32 -8.62 11.99
C ALA A 47 35.77 -10.09 11.94
N ASN A 48 35.46 -10.87 12.97
CA ASN A 48 35.62 -12.31 12.93
C ASN A 48 34.78 -12.91 11.80
N GLN A 49 35.39 -13.78 10.97
CA GLN A 49 34.76 -14.45 9.85
C GLN A 49 34.15 -13.45 8.84
N GLY A 50 34.67 -12.22 8.79
CA GLY A 50 34.29 -11.23 7.79
C GLY A 50 34.86 -11.54 6.42
N THR A 51 34.11 -11.25 5.35
CA THR A 51 34.53 -11.45 3.95
C THR A 51 34.45 -10.14 3.19
N GLY A 52 35.59 -9.65 2.69
CA GLY A 52 35.70 -8.47 1.86
C GLY A 52 36.26 -8.79 0.48
N LEU A 53 35.63 -8.27 -0.59
CA LEU A 53 36.13 -8.43 -1.97
C LEU A 53 35.92 -7.12 -2.74
N GLY A 54 37.01 -6.43 -3.09
CA GLY A 54 36.93 -5.22 -3.88
C GLY A 54 37.88 -4.11 -3.43
N SER A 55 37.46 -2.87 -3.56
CA SER A 55 38.26 -1.71 -3.21
C SER A 55 37.55 -0.80 -2.22
N THR A 56 38.30 -0.30 -1.24
CA THR A 56 37.77 0.56 -0.15
C THR A 56 36.61 -0.12 0.61
N ILE A 57 36.79 -1.41 0.87
CA ILE A 57 35.85 -2.19 1.71
C ILE A 57 36.17 -1.93 3.16
N ASN A 58 35.16 -1.64 3.97
CA ASN A 58 35.28 -1.46 5.41
C ASN A 58 34.28 -2.39 6.15
N ILE A 59 34.80 -3.44 6.77
CA ILE A 59 34.01 -4.36 7.62
C ILE A 59 34.45 -4.12 9.07
N THR A 60 33.60 -3.49 9.85
CA THR A 60 33.91 -3.08 11.23
C THR A 60 33.92 -4.25 12.21
N SER A 61 34.48 -4.05 13.41
CA SER A 61 34.58 -5.08 14.44
C SER A 61 33.20 -5.61 14.94
N ALA A 62 32.14 -4.84 14.81
CA ALA A 62 30.79 -5.24 15.15
C ALA A 62 30.15 -6.18 14.10
N ALA A 63 30.66 -6.19 12.87
CA ALA A 63 30.13 -6.93 11.72
C ALA A 63 30.58 -8.39 11.68
N GLN A 64 30.57 -9.14 12.78
CA GLN A 64 30.88 -10.57 12.79
C GLN A 64 30.04 -11.30 11.72
N TYR A 65 30.68 -12.13 10.89
CA TYR A 65 30.13 -12.80 9.71
C TYR A 65 29.69 -11.86 8.57
N GLY A 66 30.08 -10.58 8.63
CA GLY A 66 29.71 -9.59 7.62
C GLY A 66 30.35 -9.85 6.26
N THR A 67 29.63 -9.56 5.19
CA THR A 67 30.12 -9.68 3.80
C THR A 67 30.03 -8.35 3.07
N GLY A 68 31.19 -7.85 2.57
CA GLY A 68 31.27 -6.61 1.79
C GLY A 68 31.90 -6.87 0.42
N ILE A 69 31.19 -6.57 -0.68
CA ILE A 69 31.68 -6.80 -2.06
C ILE A 69 31.46 -5.55 -2.92
N GLY A 70 32.55 -5.04 -3.53
CA GLY A 70 32.44 -3.97 -4.52
C GLY A 70 33.41 -2.80 -4.30
N TYR A 71 32.93 -1.57 -4.45
CA TYR A 71 33.72 -0.35 -4.30
C TYR A 71 33.08 0.61 -3.27
N GLN A 72 33.83 1.03 -2.27
CA GLN A 72 33.34 1.86 -1.16
C GLN A 72 32.09 1.24 -0.50
N VAL A 73 32.30 0.08 0.11
CA VAL A 73 31.25 -0.69 0.80
C VAL A 73 31.54 -0.73 2.29
N ASP A 74 30.53 -0.39 3.09
CA ASP A 74 30.56 -0.40 4.56
C ASP A 74 29.67 -1.50 5.12
N VAL A 75 30.23 -2.35 6.00
CA VAL A 75 29.48 -3.36 6.73
C VAL A 75 29.77 -3.16 8.22
N SER A 76 28.73 -2.84 8.99
CA SER A 76 28.86 -2.67 10.45
C SER A 76 27.87 -3.49 11.26
N GLY A 77 26.90 -4.12 10.61
CA GLY A 77 25.97 -5.04 11.26
C GLY A 77 26.49 -6.48 11.32
N LYS A 78 26.20 -7.20 12.42
CA LYS A 78 26.44 -8.65 12.50
C LYS A 78 25.62 -9.40 11.45
N ASN A 79 26.18 -10.41 10.80
CA ASN A 79 25.58 -11.17 9.70
C ASN A 79 25.17 -10.31 8.49
N ALA A 80 25.55 -9.04 8.43
CA ALA A 80 25.08 -8.14 7.40
C ALA A 80 25.79 -8.38 6.06
N VAL A 81 25.09 -8.10 4.96
CA VAL A 81 25.60 -8.25 3.58
C VAL A 81 25.47 -6.92 2.85
N ALA A 82 26.59 -6.37 2.36
CA ALA A 82 26.61 -5.20 1.50
C ALA A 82 27.33 -5.50 0.18
N ILE A 83 26.63 -5.36 -0.94
CA ILE A 83 27.18 -5.62 -2.30
C ILE A 83 26.86 -4.45 -3.21
N GLY A 84 27.88 -3.78 -3.73
CA GLY A 84 27.62 -2.67 -4.65
C GLY A 84 28.77 -1.67 -4.78
N SER A 85 28.40 -0.41 -4.98
CA SER A 85 29.36 0.67 -5.13
C SER A 85 28.85 1.96 -4.52
N SER A 86 29.74 2.93 -4.29
CA SER A 86 29.32 4.29 -3.93
C SER A 86 28.56 4.96 -5.09
N GLY A 87 27.63 5.87 -4.73
CA GLY A 87 26.98 6.74 -5.69
C GLY A 87 27.83 7.97 -6.03
N ASP A 88 27.40 8.72 -7.04
CA ASP A 88 28.04 9.96 -7.51
C ASP A 88 28.13 11.03 -6.40
N THR A 89 27.34 10.91 -5.34
CA THR A 89 27.30 11.82 -4.18
C THR A 89 28.18 11.35 -3.01
N GLY A 90 29.02 10.31 -3.19
CA GLY A 90 29.87 9.74 -2.14
C GLY A 90 29.11 8.91 -1.08
N THR A 91 27.84 8.61 -1.29
CA THR A 91 27.11 7.69 -0.43
C THR A 91 27.55 6.26 -0.69
N HIS A 92 28.11 5.58 0.30
CA HIS A 92 28.53 4.20 0.20
C HIS A 92 27.33 3.24 0.18
N THR A 93 27.53 2.05 -0.36
CA THR A 93 26.61 0.94 -0.13
C THR A 93 26.86 0.45 1.29
N ALA A 94 25.84 0.50 2.15
CA ALA A 94 26.00 0.26 3.58
C ALA A 94 24.95 -0.71 4.15
N ALA A 95 25.42 -1.72 4.92
CA ALA A 95 24.58 -2.60 5.73
C ALA A 95 25.00 -2.42 7.20
N SER A 96 24.25 -1.61 7.97
CA SER A 96 24.71 -1.06 9.23
C SER A 96 24.14 -1.76 10.47
N ALA A 97 23.07 -2.53 10.33
CA ALA A 97 22.42 -3.24 11.43
C ALA A 97 22.55 -4.77 11.30
N THR A 98 22.27 -5.48 12.38
CA THR A 98 22.26 -6.95 12.42
C THR A 98 21.31 -7.51 11.35
N ASP A 99 21.76 -8.54 10.64
CA ASP A 99 21.02 -9.23 9.59
C ASP A 99 20.55 -8.32 8.42
N ALA A 100 21.13 -7.12 8.28
CA ALA A 100 20.80 -6.20 7.21
C ALA A 100 21.36 -6.63 5.85
N ILE A 101 20.59 -6.45 4.77
CA ILE A 101 20.98 -6.73 3.39
C ILE A 101 20.93 -5.44 2.56
N SER A 102 22.05 -5.05 1.97
CA SER A 102 22.16 -3.86 1.11
C SER A 102 22.82 -4.22 -0.21
N ILE A 103 22.06 -4.19 -1.33
CA ILE A 103 22.58 -4.59 -2.66
C ILE A 103 22.25 -3.51 -3.70
N GLY A 104 23.30 -2.88 -4.25
CA GLY A 104 23.15 -1.86 -5.30
C GLY A 104 24.12 -0.69 -5.14
N THR A 105 23.95 0.35 -5.96
CA THR A 105 24.77 1.56 -5.88
C THR A 105 24.16 2.53 -4.87
N ALA A 106 24.95 2.99 -3.90
CA ALA A 106 24.49 3.93 -2.85
C ALA A 106 23.26 3.44 -2.08
N THR A 107 23.17 2.13 -1.86
CA THR A 107 22.04 1.48 -1.17
C THR A 107 22.30 1.46 0.33
N VAL A 108 21.30 1.69 1.15
CA VAL A 108 21.45 1.75 2.60
C VAL A 108 20.41 0.88 3.31
N ALA A 109 20.87 -0.12 4.07
CA ALA A 109 20.06 -0.91 4.99
C ALA A 109 20.54 -0.66 6.41
N SER A 110 19.84 0.15 7.18
CA SER A 110 20.25 0.59 8.52
C SER A 110 19.37 0.05 9.66
N GLY A 111 18.24 -0.57 9.36
CA GLY A 111 17.41 -1.26 10.34
C GLY A 111 17.82 -2.72 10.54
N GLU A 112 17.55 -3.27 11.73
CA GLU A 112 17.71 -4.71 12.01
C GLU A 112 16.83 -5.54 11.06
N ALA A 113 17.41 -6.58 10.45
CA ALA A 113 16.77 -7.39 9.43
C ALA A 113 16.19 -6.59 8.23
N ALA A 114 16.68 -5.37 8.01
CA ALA A 114 16.25 -4.56 6.88
C ALA A 114 16.84 -5.04 5.55
N THR A 115 16.06 -4.94 4.48
CA THR A 115 16.48 -5.31 3.12
C THR A 115 16.37 -4.12 2.18
N ALA A 116 17.49 -3.67 1.62
CA ALA A 116 17.55 -2.62 0.61
C ALA A 116 18.20 -3.16 -0.67
N ILE A 117 17.49 -3.17 -1.79
CA ILE A 117 17.97 -3.68 -3.08
C ILE A 117 17.63 -2.70 -4.18
N GLY A 118 18.68 -2.20 -4.89
CA GLY A 118 18.52 -1.25 -6.00
C GLY A 118 19.31 0.04 -5.79
N LYS A 119 19.57 0.78 -6.87
CA LYS A 119 20.29 2.06 -6.78
C LYS A 119 19.56 3.01 -5.84
N LYS A 120 20.25 3.54 -4.81
CA LYS A 120 19.69 4.49 -3.82
C LYS A 120 18.45 3.95 -3.06
N ALA A 121 18.26 2.64 -2.99
CA ALA A 121 17.23 2.07 -2.12
C ALA A 121 17.60 2.29 -0.65
N ALA A 122 16.62 2.63 0.19
CA ALA A 122 16.83 2.91 1.61
C ALA A 122 15.82 2.18 2.49
N ALA A 123 16.31 1.29 3.38
CA ALA A 123 15.51 0.59 4.38
C ALA A 123 16.07 0.97 5.77
N SER A 124 15.36 1.85 6.49
CA SER A 124 15.94 2.62 7.60
C SER A 124 15.67 2.03 8.98
N GLU A 125 14.59 1.32 9.17
CA GLU A 125 14.16 0.80 10.47
C GLU A 125 13.96 -0.73 10.42
N SER A 126 13.74 -1.35 11.58
CA SER A 126 13.61 -2.80 11.72
C SER A 126 12.59 -3.42 10.77
N SER A 127 12.98 -4.53 10.15
CA SER A 127 12.16 -5.30 9.19
C SER A 127 11.64 -4.46 8.00
N ALA A 128 12.28 -3.33 7.70
CA ALA A 128 11.96 -2.52 6.53
C ALA A 128 12.47 -3.18 5.25
N THR A 129 11.68 -3.17 4.18
CA THR A 129 12.05 -3.72 2.87
C THR A 129 11.91 -2.65 1.78
N ALA A 130 13.02 -2.28 1.14
CA ALA A 130 13.08 -1.32 0.04
C ALA A 130 13.70 -1.98 -1.20
N ILE A 131 12.92 -2.24 -2.24
CA ILE A 131 13.38 -2.89 -3.48
C ILE A 131 13.02 -2.04 -4.70
N GLY A 132 14.01 -1.51 -5.38
CA GLY A 132 13.86 -0.68 -6.57
C GLY A 132 14.75 0.56 -6.55
N ASN A 133 14.92 1.20 -7.70
CA ASN A 133 15.68 2.44 -7.79
C ASN A 133 14.97 3.55 -6.97
N GLY A 134 15.66 4.08 -5.96
CA GLY A 134 15.10 5.12 -5.08
C GLY A 134 13.93 4.67 -4.21
N ALA A 135 13.70 3.37 -4.06
CA ALA A 135 12.68 2.86 -3.12
C ALA A 135 13.03 3.25 -1.68
N THR A 136 12.05 3.69 -0.90
CA THR A 136 12.25 4.19 0.46
C THR A 136 11.28 3.55 1.45
N ALA A 137 11.78 2.76 2.38
CA ALA A 137 11.07 2.13 3.48
C ALA A 137 11.60 2.70 4.80
N SER A 138 10.90 3.68 5.40
CA SER A 138 11.47 4.56 6.41
C SER A 138 11.16 4.19 7.85
N LYS A 139 10.19 3.30 8.08
CA LYS A 139 9.72 2.93 9.41
C LYS A 139 9.62 1.41 9.57
N GLU A 140 9.42 0.98 10.81
CA GLU A 140 9.29 -0.42 11.18
C GLU A 140 8.22 -1.15 10.36
N ASN A 141 8.54 -2.36 9.90
CA ASN A 141 7.65 -3.24 9.11
C ASN A 141 7.13 -2.60 7.81
N THR A 142 7.86 -1.63 7.24
CA THR A 142 7.46 -1.02 5.95
C THR A 142 7.93 -1.82 4.76
N ILE A 143 7.14 -1.81 3.69
CA ILE A 143 7.47 -2.42 2.39
C ILE A 143 7.36 -1.37 1.29
N ALA A 144 8.46 -1.11 0.59
CA ALA A 144 8.51 -0.24 -0.59
C ALA A 144 9.13 -1.00 -1.76
N VAL A 145 8.32 -1.42 -2.74
CA VAL A 145 8.76 -2.21 -3.90
C VAL A 145 8.38 -1.51 -5.20
N GLY A 146 9.38 -1.08 -5.95
CA GLY A 146 9.21 -0.36 -7.22
C GLY A 146 10.12 0.88 -7.30
N THR A 147 10.33 1.40 -8.50
CA THR A 147 11.08 2.65 -8.68
C THR A 147 10.37 3.79 -7.97
N SER A 148 11.09 4.50 -7.09
CA SER A 148 10.55 5.61 -6.28
C SER A 148 9.33 5.24 -5.43
N ALA A 149 9.13 3.96 -5.12
CA ALA A 149 8.10 3.54 -4.16
C ALA A 149 8.45 4.06 -2.75
N THR A 150 7.48 4.58 -2.02
CA THR A 150 7.70 5.25 -0.73
C THR A 150 6.72 4.76 0.33
N ALA A 151 7.25 4.17 1.41
CA ALA A 151 6.50 3.75 2.61
C ALA A 151 7.11 4.42 3.84
N THR A 152 6.43 5.43 4.42
CA THR A 152 7.03 6.37 5.38
C THR A 152 6.57 6.23 6.82
N LYS A 153 5.57 5.42 7.09
CA LYS A 153 5.03 5.19 8.45
C LYS A 153 4.90 3.70 8.75
N THR A 154 4.82 3.36 10.02
CA THR A 154 4.79 1.98 10.53
C THR A 154 3.77 1.11 9.79
N SER A 155 4.21 -0.07 9.37
CA SER A 155 3.40 -1.08 8.67
C SER A 155 2.77 -0.57 7.37
N ALA A 156 3.34 0.47 6.74
CA ALA A 156 2.92 0.94 5.43
C ALA A 156 3.49 0.05 4.31
N THR A 157 2.68 -0.20 3.28
CA THR A 157 3.06 -0.99 2.10
C THR A 157 2.85 -0.19 0.83
N ALA A 158 3.92 0.03 0.05
CA ALA A 158 3.92 0.71 -1.24
C ALA A 158 4.51 -0.21 -2.32
N ILE A 159 3.71 -0.67 -3.27
CA ILE A 159 4.14 -1.58 -4.34
C ILE A 159 3.75 -1.01 -5.70
N GLY A 160 4.74 -0.65 -6.51
CA GLY A 160 4.57 -0.08 -7.84
C GLY A 160 5.50 1.09 -8.09
N ASN A 161 5.66 1.48 -9.34
CA ASN A 161 6.42 2.69 -9.68
C ASN A 161 5.69 3.91 -9.10
N GLY A 162 6.40 4.73 -8.30
CA GLY A 162 5.82 5.91 -7.67
C GLY A 162 4.70 5.62 -6.65
N ALA A 163 4.50 4.37 -6.22
CA ALA A 163 3.51 4.07 -5.19
C ALA A 163 3.87 4.77 -3.87
N ASN A 164 2.88 5.36 -3.20
CA ASN A 164 3.09 6.23 -2.06
C ASN A 164 2.16 5.90 -0.89
N ALA A 165 2.70 5.29 0.16
CA ALA A 165 2.02 4.90 1.40
C ALA A 165 2.57 5.75 2.54
N THR A 166 1.88 6.86 2.88
CA THR A 166 2.45 7.94 3.73
C THR A 166 1.96 7.98 5.15
N ASP A 167 1.01 7.12 5.52
CA ASP A 167 0.56 7.00 6.90
C ASP A 167 0.58 5.54 7.39
N SER A 168 0.32 5.32 8.68
CA SER A 168 0.38 4.01 9.31
C SER A 168 -0.69 3.05 8.80
N PHE A 169 -0.30 1.78 8.64
CA PHE A 169 -1.19 0.69 8.19
C PHE A 169 -1.79 0.91 6.80
N THR A 170 -1.15 1.76 5.97
CA THR A 170 -1.62 2.05 4.60
C THR A 170 -1.15 1.02 3.59
N VAL A 171 -1.94 0.83 2.54
CA VAL A 171 -1.59 -0.04 1.40
C VAL A 171 -1.78 0.74 0.11
N ALA A 172 -0.69 0.99 -0.63
CA ALA A 172 -0.69 1.61 -1.95
C ALA A 172 -0.08 0.65 -2.97
N ILE A 173 -0.91 0.06 -3.83
CA ILE A 173 -0.48 -0.93 -4.84
C ILE A 173 -0.89 -0.48 -6.24
N GLY A 174 0.09 -0.21 -7.08
CA GLY A 174 -0.10 0.24 -8.46
C GLY A 174 0.83 1.39 -8.84
N ASN A 175 0.94 1.69 -10.12
CA ASN A 175 1.70 2.84 -10.59
C ASN A 175 1.04 4.12 -10.05
N ASN A 176 1.81 4.97 -9.37
CA ASN A 176 1.36 6.21 -8.73
C ASN A 176 0.13 6.04 -7.79
N ALA A 177 -0.09 4.85 -7.24
CA ALA A 177 -1.12 4.67 -6.21
C ALA A 177 -0.74 5.45 -4.95
N THR A 178 -1.69 6.15 -4.34
CA THR A 178 -1.47 6.96 -3.13
C THR A 178 -2.44 6.56 -2.03
N ALA A 179 -1.90 6.13 -0.87
CA ALA A 179 -2.64 5.90 0.37
C ALA A 179 -2.10 6.85 1.43
N GLY A 180 -2.80 7.97 1.62
CA GLY A 180 -2.31 9.16 2.32
C GLY A 180 -2.81 9.34 3.75
N ASN A 181 -3.63 8.44 4.28
CA ASN A 181 -4.16 8.55 5.65
C ASN A 181 -4.26 7.18 6.31
N THR A 182 -4.31 7.16 7.64
CA THR A 182 -4.28 5.93 8.45
C THR A 182 -5.26 4.87 7.97
N SER A 183 -4.77 3.64 7.82
CA SER A 183 -5.53 2.46 7.35
C SER A 183 -6.19 2.63 5.97
N ALA A 184 -5.70 3.57 5.14
CA ALA A 184 -6.16 3.75 3.76
C ALA A 184 -5.63 2.64 2.84
N ILE A 185 -6.48 2.17 1.91
CA ILE A 185 -6.12 1.15 0.91
C ILE A 185 -6.37 1.71 -0.50
N ALA A 186 -5.31 1.89 -1.28
CA ALA A 186 -5.34 2.34 -2.67
C ALA A 186 -4.75 1.27 -3.58
N ILE A 187 -5.57 0.63 -4.42
CA ILE A 187 -5.13 -0.44 -5.33
C ILE A 187 -5.54 -0.11 -6.76
N GLY A 188 -4.57 0.13 -7.61
CA GLY A 188 -4.76 0.44 -9.02
C GLY A 188 -3.84 1.56 -9.52
N ASN A 189 -3.70 1.68 -10.83
CA ASN A 189 -2.96 2.78 -11.43
C ASN A 189 -3.65 4.11 -11.05
N ASN A 190 -2.90 5.08 -10.52
CA ASN A 190 -3.39 6.37 -10.06
C ASN A 190 -4.57 6.30 -9.06
N ALA A 191 -4.72 5.20 -8.32
CA ALA A 191 -5.70 5.13 -7.23
C ALA A 191 -5.28 6.10 -6.11
N ASN A 192 -6.21 6.95 -5.64
CA ASN A 192 -5.92 7.99 -4.65
C ASN A 192 -6.87 7.91 -3.44
N VAL A 193 -6.32 7.61 -2.27
CA VAL A 193 -7.07 7.53 -1.00
C VAL A 193 -6.45 8.49 0.00
N THR A 194 -7.18 9.54 0.36
CA THR A 194 -6.82 10.47 1.42
C THR A 194 -7.82 10.46 2.58
N GLY A 195 -8.93 9.74 2.42
CA GLY A 195 -9.87 9.49 3.51
C GLY A 195 -9.33 8.44 4.50
N MET A 196 -9.45 8.68 5.79
CA MET A 196 -9.08 7.73 6.84
C MET A 196 -9.94 6.47 6.74
N THR A 197 -9.32 5.28 6.88
CA THR A 197 -9.99 3.97 6.88
C THR A 197 -10.80 3.72 5.59
N SER A 198 -10.39 4.33 4.48
CA SER A 198 -11.09 4.25 3.20
C SER A 198 -10.41 3.30 2.22
N VAL A 199 -11.18 2.78 1.28
CA VAL A 199 -10.74 1.81 0.27
C VAL A 199 -11.04 2.34 -1.12
N ALA A 200 -10.04 2.36 -2.00
CA ALA A 200 -10.22 2.59 -3.44
C ALA A 200 -9.54 1.49 -4.26
N ILE A 201 -10.30 0.80 -5.10
CA ILE A 201 -9.80 -0.28 -5.96
C ILE A 201 -10.23 -0.03 -7.41
N GLY A 202 -9.25 0.17 -8.28
CA GLY A 202 -9.45 0.40 -9.72
C GLY A 202 -8.52 1.50 -10.25
N ASN A 203 -8.43 1.62 -11.57
CA ASN A 203 -7.66 2.68 -12.19
C ASN A 203 -8.32 4.05 -11.94
N SER A 204 -7.52 5.05 -11.57
CA SER A 204 -7.96 6.44 -11.34
C SER A 204 -9.14 6.58 -10.36
N THR A 205 -9.24 5.67 -9.39
CA THR A 205 -10.24 5.74 -8.32
C THR A 205 -9.88 6.82 -7.30
N THR A 206 -10.90 7.45 -6.69
CA THR A 206 -10.69 8.51 -5.69
C THR A 206 -11.57 8.30 -4.46
N ALA A 207 -10.98 8.13 -3.28
CA ALA A 207 -11.67 8.02 -2.00
C ALA A 207 -11.09 9.04 -1.03
N THR A 208 -11.70 10.25 -0.96
CA THR A 208 -11.23 11.34 -0.10
C THR A 208 -12.10 11.53 1.16
N GLY A 209 -13.32 11.02 1.14
CA GLY A 209 -14.16 10.97 2.33
C GLY A 209 -13.72 9.84 3.27
N SER A 210 -13.78 10.07 4.58
CA SER A 210 -13.43 9.04 5.57
C SER A 210 -14.40 7.86 5.53
N THR A 211 -13.88 6.64 5.76
CA THR A 211 -14.67 5.41 5.82
C THR A 211 -15.45 5.14 4.52
N SER A 212 -14.96 5.64 3.39
CA SER A 212 -15.60 5.43 2.09
C SER A 212 -15.09 4.17 1.40
N VAL A 213 -15.93 3.55 0.55
CA VAL A 213 -15.58 2.38 -0.26
C VAL A 213 -15.82 2.70 -1.74
N VAL A 214 -14.75 2.64 -2.55
CA VAL A 214 -14.79 3.01 -3.96
C VAL A 214 -14.17 1.88 -4.80
N ILE A 215 -14.97 1.24 -5.64
CA ILE A 215 -14.51 0.14 -6.49
C ILE A 215 -14.99 0.33 -7.93
N GLY A 216 -14.03 0.43 -8.86
CA GLY A 216 -14.30 0.57 -10.29
C GLY A 216 -13.45 1.65 -10.94
N ASP A 217 -13.09 1.48 -12.20
CA ASP A 217 -12.34 2.45 -12.98
C ASP A 217 -13.01 3.83 -12.97
N GLY A 218 -12.29 4.87 -12.55
CA GLY A 218 -12.79 6.24 -12.44
C GLY A 218 -13.90 6.45 -11.41
N ALA A 219 -14.17 5.49 -10.54
CA ALA A 219 -15.15 5.66 -9.46
C ALA A 219 -14.66 6.64 -8.39
N SER A 220 -15.57 7.34 -7.70
CA SER A 220 -15.20 8.34 -6.70
C SER A 220 -16.18 8.46 -5.53
N SER A 221 -15.63 8.77 -4.35
CA SER A 221 -16.36 9.25 -3.19
C SER A 221 -15.55 10.35 -2.50
N THR A 222 -16.13 11.54 -2.39
CA THR A 222 -15.51 12.69 -1.73
C THR A 222 -16.11 12.98 -0.35
N VAL A 223 -17.08 12.16 0.05
CA VAL A 223 -17.85 12.33 1.28
C VAL A 223 -17.62 11.15 2.23
N ALA A 224 -17.79 11.39 3.51
CA ALA A 224 -17.70 10.33 4.52
C ALA A 224 -18.80 9.27 4.31
N LEU A 225 -18.48 7.99 4.60
CA LEU A 225 -19.41 6.86 4.54
C LEU A 225 -20.05 6.64 3.15
N GLY A 226 -19.47 7.24 2.10
CA GLY A 226 -19.93 7.05 0.72
C GLY A 226 -19.44 5.74 0.12
N THR A 227 -20.34 5.00 -0.54
CA THR A 227 -19.99 3.76 -1.25
C THR A 227 -20.23 3.93 -2.76
N ALA A 228 -19.19 3.78 -3.58
CA ALA A 228 -19.28 3.86 -5.04
C ALA A 228 -18.78 2.55 -5.66
N LEU A 229 -19.69 1.75 -6.24
CA LEU A 229 -19.40 0.46 -6.83
C LEU A 229 -19.76 0.44 -8.32
N GLY A 230 -18.75 0.42 -9.18
CA GLY A 230 -18.90 0.37 -10.63
C GLY A 230 -18.07 1.42 -11.35
N ARG A 231 -17.75 1.19 -12.62
CA ARG A 231 -16.96 2.14 -13.42
C ARG A 231 -17.63 3.52 -13.44
N GLY A 232 -16.90 4.55 -13.03
CA GLY A 232 -17.39 5.93 -13.00
C GLY A 232 -18.55 6.17 -12.02
N ALA A 233 -18.78 5.27 -11.05
CA ALA A 233 -19.78 5.47 -9.99
C ALA A 233 -19.35 6.62 -9.07
N LYS A 234 -20.31 7.45 -8.62
CA LYS A 234 -20.03 8.62 -7.79
C LYS A 234 -20.92 8.65 -6.55
N ALA A 235 -20.33 8.48 -5.37
CA ALA A 235 -20.99 8.71 -4.11
C ALA A 235 -20.73 10.16 -3.66
N ASN A 236 -21.64 11.07 -3.98
CA ASN A 236 -21.51 12.52 -3.73
C ASN A 236 -22.20 12.97 -2.44
N HIS A 237 -22.93 12.07 -1.78
CA HIS A 237 -23.68 12.37 -0.56
C HIS A 237 -23.31 11.41 0.55
N GLN A 238 -23.17 11.92 1.76
CA GLN A 238 -22.84 11.13 2.95
C GLN A 238 -23.85 10.00 3.15
N ASP A 239 -23.41 8.88 3.73
CA ASP A 239 -24.24 7.68 4.01
C ASP A 239 -24.95 7.11 2.78
N SER A 240 -24.45 7.40 1.57
CA SER A 240 -25.13 7.03 0.32
C SER A 240 -24.32 6.03 -0.52
N VAL A 241 -25.04 5.25 -1.32
CA VAL A 241 -24.49 4.19 -2.17
C VAL A 241 -24.79 4.49 -3.64
N ALA A 242 -23.78 4.58 -4.49
CA ALA A 242 -23.88 4.59 -5.95
C ALA A 242 -23.54 3.18 -6.47
N LEU A 243 -24.52 2.45 -6.96
CA LEU A 243 -24.39 1.06 -7.39
C LEU A 243 -24.56 0.92 -8.91
N GLY A 244 -23.51 0.47 -9.58
CA GLY A 244 -23.47 0.24 -11.03
C GLY A 244 -22.73 1.32 -11.81
N ALA A 245 -22.31 1.00 -13.01
CA ALA A 245 -21.51 1.89 -13.84
C ALA A 245 -22.21 3.24 -14.08
N SER A 246 -21.50 4.34 -13.81
CA SER A 246 -21.98 5.73 -13.93
C SER A 246 -23.21 6.05 -13.07
N SER A 247 -23.44 5.28 -12.00
CA SER A 247 -24.45 5.63 -11.00
C SER A 247 -23.96 6.82 -10.18
N GLU A 248 -24.89 7.68 -9.76
CA GLU A 248 -24.57 8.90 -9.01
C GLU A 248 -25.63 9.10 -7.92
N THR A 249 -25.20 9.31 -6.69
CA THR A 249 -26.13 9.57 -5.59
C THR A 249 -26.72 10.96 -5.70
N GLY A 250 -28.02 11.07 -5.43
CA GLY A 250 -28.70 12.35 -5.14
C GLY A 250 -28.81 12.58 -3.63
N ALA A 251 -29.17 13.79 -3.25
CA ALA A 251 -29.49 14.11 -1.85
C ALA A 251 -30.67 13.26 -1.37
N ALA A 252 -30.60 12.79 -0.13
CA ALA A 252 -31.71 12.10 0.51
C ALA A 252 -32.89 13.07 0.71
N THR A 253 -34.09 12.64 0.29
CA THR A 253 -35.32 13.41 0.47
C THR A 253 -36.23 12.67 1.43
N SER A 254 -36.57 13.31 2.53
CA SER A 254 -37.52 12.79 3.54
C SER A 254 -38.97 13.06 3.12
N THR A 255 -39.84 12.05 3.17
CA THR A 255 -41.24 12.16 2.84
C THR A 255 -42.06 11.43 3.90
N SER A 256 -42.65 12.16 4.81
CA SER A 256 -43.43 11.62 5.96
C SER A 256 -44.94 11.50 5.72
N THR A 257 -45.45 12.17 4.70
CA THR A 257 -46.87 12.14 4.37
C THR A 257 -47.14 12.12 2.87
N MET A 258 -48.26 11.55 2.47
CA MET A 258 -48.76 11.58 1.07
C MET A 258 -50.25 11.92 1.11
N THR A 259 -50.70 12.77 0.17
CA THR A 259 -52.11 13.10 0.03
C THR A 259 -52.72 12.38 -1.17
N ILE A 260 -53.79 11.60 -0.96
CA ILE A 260 -54.53 10.90 -2.01
C ILE A 260 -56.00 11.30 -1.88
N ALA A 261 -56.62 11.80 -2.93
CA ALA A 261 -58.00 12.25 -2.99
C ALA A 261 -58.39 13.21 -1.85
N GLY A 262 -57.51 14.15 -1.49
CA GLY A 262 -57.71 15.13 -0.44
C GLY A 262 -57.47 14.63 0.99
N LYS A 263 -57.17 13.33 1.19
CA LYS A 263 -56.87 12.73 2.49
C LYS A 263 -55.37 12.52 2.65
N SER A 264 -54.81 13.00 3.78
CA SER A 264 -53.39 12.82 4.13
C SER A 264 -53.19 11.49 4.84
N TYR A 265 -52.11 10.78 4.45
CA TYR A 265 -51.66 9.52 5.03
C TYR A 265 -50.24 9.69 5.56
N THR A 266 -49.99 9.21 6.77
CA THR A 266 -48.64 9.14 7.34
C THR A 266 -47.92 7.94 6.74
N LEU A 267 -46.66 8.17 6.31
CA LEU A 267 -45.82 7.13 5.70
C LEU A 267 -44.77 6.63 6.70
N ALA A 268 -44.53 5.33 6.72
CA ALA A 268 -43.41 4.72 7.44
C ALA A 268 -42.08 5.11 6.78
N GLY A 269 -41.01 5.17 7.56
CA GLY A 269 -39.68 5.50 7.06
C GLY A 269 -39.54 6.93 6.52
N GLY A 270 -40.36 7.87 7.01
CA GLY A 270 -40.44 9.23 6.50
C GLY A 270 -39.17 10.07 6.61
N THR A 271 -38.14 9.62 7.35
CA THR A 271 -36.82 10.27 7.46
C THR A 271 -35.76 9.42 6.72
N ALA A 272 -35.14 10.01 5.73
CA ALA A 272 -34.08 9.36 4.95
C ALA A 272 -32.69 9.77 5.47
N GLY A 273 -31.84 8.79 5.81
CA GLY A 273 -30.46 9.00 6.25
C GLY A 273 -29.45 9.09 5.09
N GLY A 274 -29.79 8.51 3.94
CA GLY A 274 -28.96 8.49 2.72
C GLY A 274 -29.74 7.93 1.54
N THR A 275 -29.08 7.76 0.40
CA THR A 275 -29.69 7.20 -0.81
C THR A 275 -28.93 5.99 -1.32
N VAL A 276 -29.64 5.01 -1.91
CA VAL A 276 -29.07 3.99 -2.78
C VAL A 276 -29.46 4.31 -4.21
N SER A 277 -28.50 4.78 -5.00
CA SER A 277 -28.73 5.11 -6.40
C SER A 277 -28.19 4.00 -7.31
N ILE A 278 -29.07 3.42 -8.13
CA ILE A 278 -28.70 2.44 -9.17
C ILE A 278 -28.52 3.07 -10.55
N GLY A 279 -28.53 4.40 -10.64
CA GLY A 279 -28.46 5.14 -11.90
C GLY A 279 -27.96 6.57 -11.72
N SER A 280 -28.24 7.41 -12.71
CA SER A 280 -27.93 8.83 -12.71
C SER A 280 -29.07 9.61 -13.40
N ALA A 281 -28.92 10.94 -13.52
CA ALA A 281 -29.90 11.77 -14.24
C ALA A 281 -30.17 11.27 -15.65
N THR A 282 -29.13 10.78 -16.34
CA THR A 282 -29.22 10.34 -17.74
C THR A 282 -29.28 8.81 -17.93
N LYS A 283 -29.03 8.03 -16.90
CA LYS A 283 -28.97 6.57 -16.97
C LYS A 283 -29.83 5.92 -15.88
N LYS A 284 -30.98 5.42 -16.24
CA LYS A 284 -31.89 4.72 -15.35
C LYS A 284 -31.70 3.21 -15.46
N ARG A 285 -32.05 2.46 -14.40
CA ARG A 285 -32.01 0.99 -14.36
C ARG A 285 -33.29 0.45 -13.74
N THR A 286 -33.71 -0.71 -14.21
CA THR A 286 -34.74 -1.50 -13.53
C THR A 286 -34.12 -2.27 -12.37
N LEU A 287 -34.86 -2.43 -11.28
CA LEU A 287 -34.54 -3.34 -10.19
C LEU A 287 -35.36 -4.63 -10.41
N THR A 288 -34.69 -5.73 -10.73
CA THR A 288 -35.34 -7.01 -11.07
C THR A 288 -35.08 -8.06 -10.00
N ASN A 289 -35.88 -9.16 -10.02
CA ASN A 289 -35.78 -10.27 -9.06
C ASN A 289 -36.07 -9.84 -7.61
N LEU A 290 -36.90 -8.82 -7.46
CA LEU A 290 -37.35 -8.35 -6.15
C LEU A 290 -38.50 -9.23 -5.66
N ALA A 291 -38.37 -9.83 -4.49
CA ALA A 291 -39.46 -10.52 -3.82
C ALA A 291 -40.59 -9.56 -3.46
N ALA A 292 -41.82 -10.06 -3.30
CA ALA A 292 -42.92 -9.26 -2.80
C ALA A 292 -42.64 -8.80 -1.36
N GLY A 293 -42.70 -7.49 -1.13
CA GLY A 293 -42.53 -6.89 0.19
C GLY A 293 -43.79 -6.99 1.05
N THR A 294 -43.62 -6.85 2.36
CA THR A 294 -44.76 -6.76 3.29
C THR A 294 -45.55 -5.49 3.03
N VAL A 295 -46.86 -5.57 2.87
CA VAL A 295 -47.75 -4.41 2.70
C VAL A 295 -48.47 -4.16 4.00
N SER A 296 -48.06 -3.14 4.74
CA SER A 296 -48.71 -2.71 6.00
C SER A 296 -48.48 -1.22 6.25
N ALA A 297 -49.15 -0.65 7.25
CA ALA A 297 -48.97 0.76 7.60
C ALA A 297 -47.56 1.11 8.12
N THR A 298 -46.79 0.12 8.57
CA THR A 298 -45.47 0.30 9.17
C THR A 298 -44.33 -0.29 8.30
N SER A 299 -44.65 -0.90 7.14
CA SER A 299 -43.66 -1.51 6.27
C SER A 299 -42.80 -0.44 5.56
N THR A 300 -41.51 -0.75 5.46
CA THR A 300 -40.53 -0.02 4.64
C THR A 300 -39.99 -0.88 3.50
N ASP A 301 -40.60 -2.05 3.24
CA ASP A 301 -40.19 -2.92 2.14
C ASP A 301 -40.55 -2.31 0.78
N ALA A 302 -39.75 -2.62 -0.23
CA ALA A 302 -40.08 -2.26 -1.60
C ALA A 302 -41.23 -3.14 -2.14
N VAL A 303 -42.11 -2.55 -2.95
CA VAL A 303 -43.20 -3.24 -3.64
C VAL A 303 -42.76 -3.64 -5.04
N ASN A 304 -43.00 -4.89 -5.43
CA ASN A 304 -42.74 -5.34 -6.80
C ASN A 304 -44.00 -5.19 -7.73
N GLY A 305 -43.78 -5.35 -9.02
CA GLY A 305 -44.81 -5.15 -10.05
C GLY A 305 -46.06 -6.05 -9.90
N SER A 306 -45.91 -7.28 -9.35
CA SER A 306 -47.05 -8.19 -9.18
C SER A 306 -47.99 -7.73 -8.05
N GLN A 307 -47.46 -7.10 -7.00
CA GLN A 307 -48.27 -6.52 -5.93
C GLN A 307 -49.08 -5.32 -6.44
N LEU A 308 -48.48 -4.45 -7.23
CA LEU A 308 -49.18 -3.34 -7.85
C LEU A 308 -50.23 -3.84 -8.85
N HIS A 309 -49.95 -4.89 -9.65
CA HIS A 309 -50.95 -5.49 -10.56
C HIS A 309 -52.20 -5.99 -9.81
N ALA A 310 -52.03 -6.65 -8.69
CA ALA A 310 -53.16 -7.09 -7.86
C ALA A 310 -54.03 -5.91 -7.38
N VAL A 311 -53.45 -4.77 -7.01
CA VAL A 311 -54.16 -3.54 -6.63
C VAL A 311 -54.92 -2.96 -7.84
N VAL A 312 -54.31 -2.95 -9.04
CA VAL A 312 -54.95 -2.49 -10.29
C VAL A 312 -56.17 -3.34 -10.62
N GLN A 313 -56.06 -4.69 -10.56
CA GLN A 313 -57.19 -5.59 -10.78
C GLN A 313 -58.35 -5.36 -9.79
N ALA A 314 -58.06 -5.14 -8.50
CA ALA A 314 -59.09 -4.83 -7.51
C ALA A 314 -59.77 -3.50 -7.81
N ALA A 315 -59.03 -2.47 -8.23
CA ALA A 315 -59.57 -1.18 -8.62
C ALA A 315 -60.47 -1.25 -9.87
N GLU A 316 -60.07 -2.01 -10.90
CA GLU A 316 -60.86 -2.25 -12.12
C GLU A 316 -62.15 -3.01 -11.84
N SER A 317 -62.10 -4.01 -10.95
CA SER A 317 -63.30 -4.75 -10.52
C SER A 317 -64.30 -3.83 -9.78
N THR A 318 -63.79 -2.92 -8.93
CA THR A 318 -64.63 -1.94 -8.22
C THR A 318 -65.26 -0.94 -9.17
N ALA A 319 -64.50 -0.45 -10.18
CA ALA A 319 -65.02 0.47 -11.22
C ALA A 319 -66.11 -0.20 -12.07
N THR A 320 -65.93 -1.46 -12.46
CA THR A 320 -66.91 -2.23 -13.22
C THR A 320 -68.21 -2.44 -12.42
N ALA A 321 -68.10 -2.76 -11.12
CA ALA A 321 -69.26 -2.90 -10.24
C ALA A 321 -70.03 -1.58 -10.10
N LEU A 322 -69.34 -0.44 -10.01
CA LEU A 322 -69.95 0.88 -9.91
C LEU A 322 -70.74 1.27 -11.17
N THR A 323 -70.23 0.98 -12.37
CA THR A 323 -70.89 1.23 -13.66
C THR A 323 -72.09 0.33 -13.88
N SER A 324 -72.16 -0.86 -13.28
CA SER A 324 -73.32 -1.75 -13.36
C SER A 324 -74.49 -1.36 -12.47
N VAL A 325 -74.30 -0.43 -11.55
CA VAL A 325 -75.32 0.07 -10.59
C VAL A 325 -75.88 1.44 -11.02
N SER A 326 -75.25 2.11 -11.98
CA SER A 326 -75.73 3.36 -12.63
C SER A 326 -76.63 3.09 -13.83
#